data_949d25cbcb09842d9faaa82c156e8751
#
_entry.id   949d25cbcb09842d9faaa82c156e8751
#
_cell.length_a   1.000
_cell.length_b   1.000
_cell.length_c   1.000
_cell.angle_alpha   90.00
_cell.angle_beta   90.00
_cell.angle_gamma   90.00
#
_symmetry.space_group_name_H-M   'P 1'
#
loop_
_entity.id
_entity.type
_entity.pdbx_description
1 polymer ?
#
loop_
_entity_poly.entity_id
_entity_poly.type
_entity_poly.pdbx_seq_one_letter_code
_entity_poly.pdbx_strand_id
1 'polypeptide(L)'
;MYLSRAELDPTRRSTMIALTSPQKFHGAVENSFSGERRRRLWRLDSLNGKLYLLLLSEELPDLTGLCAQFGTGAAPETRRYEPL
;
A
#
# COMPACT_ATOMS: atom_id res chain seq x y z
N MET A 1 4.85 -2.28 15.48
CA MET A 1 4.82 -2.34 14.02
C MET A 1 3.45 -2.66 13.48
N TYR A 2 3.19 -2.26 12.26
CA TYR A 2 1.92 -2.51 11.59
C TYR A 2 2.16 -3.16 10.26
N LEU A 3 1.35 -4.16 9.94
CA LEU A 3 1.32 -4.81 8.64
C LEU A 3 0.00 -4.45 7.97
N SER A 4 0.08 -3.78 6.84
CA SER A 4 -1.08 -3.31 6.11
C SER A 4 -1.18 -3.99 4.76
N ARG A 5 -2.41 -4.12 4.26
CA ARG A 5 -2.70 -4.71 2.97
C ARG A 5 -3.76 -3.88 2.27
N ALA A 6 -3.47 -3.46 1.05
CA ALA A 6 -4.42 -2.74 0.22
C ALA A 6 -4.61 -3.52 -1.08
N GLU A 7 -5.86 -3.84 -1.41
CA GLU A 7 -6.17 -4.49 -2.67
C GLU A 7 -6.13 -3.46 -3.80
N LEU A 8 -5.36 -3.78 -4.83
CA LEU A 8 -5.18 -2.90 -5.99
C LEU A 8 -6.03 -3.39 -7.16
N ASP A 9 -6.54 -2.44 -7.94
CA ASP A 9 -7.31 -2.74 -9.14
C ASP A 9 -6.41 -2.65 -10.38
N PRO A 10 -6.00 -3.78 -10.96
CA PRO A 10 -5.10 -3.76 -12.12
C PRO A 10 -5.78 -3.25 -13.39
N THR A 11 -7.09 -3.09 -13.39
CA THR A 11 -7.81 -2.54 -14.54
C THR A 11 -7.86 -1.01 -14.54
N ARG A 12 -7.52 -0.37 -13.42
CA ARG A 12 -7.46 1.09 -13.36
C ARG A 12 -6.21 1.59 -14.07
N ARG A 13 -6.38 2.66 -14.83
CA ARG A 13 -5.26 3.25 -15.57
C ARG A 13 -4.13 3.70 -14.65
N SER A 14 -4.46 4.31 -13.52
CA SER A 14 -3.47 4.75 -12.56
C SER A 14 -2.63 3.58 -12.02
N THR A 15 -3.27 2.45 -11.75
CA THR A 15 -2.59 1.24 -11.29
C THR A 15 -1.69 0.68 -12.38
N MET A 16 -2.19 0.61 -13.61
CA MET A 16 -1.40 0.12 -14.74
C MET A 16 -0.15 0.95 -14.97
N ILE A 17 -0.26 2.27 -14.88
CA ILE A 17 0.88 3.17 -15.00
C ILE A 17 1.88 2.92 -13.87
N ALA A 18 1.38 2.79 -12.64
CA ALA A 18 2.23 2.56 -11.48
C ALA A 18 2.96 1.21 -11.52
N LEU A 19 2.36 0.20 -12.13
CA LEU A 19 3.01 -1.11 -12.31
C LEU A 19 4.22 -1.02 -13.22
N THR A 20 4.22 -0.10 -14.16
CA THR A 20 5.37 0.16 -15.03
C THR A 20 6.32 1.21 -14.47
N SER A 21 5.87 1.97 -13.48
CA SER A 21 6.64 3.03 -12.81
C SER A 21 6.48 2.92 -11.31
N PRO A 22 7.18 1.98 -10.65
CA PRO A 22 6.97 1.72 -9.21
C PRO A 22 7.16 2.92 -8.30
N GLN A 23 7.84 3.97 -8.77
CA GLN A 23 8.01 5.22 -8.04
C GLN A 23 6.67 5.85 -7.64
N LYS A 24 5.62 5.60 -8.42
CA LYS A 24 4.28 6.11 -8.11
C LYS A 24 3.69 5.44 -6.88
N PHE A 25 3.95 4.16 -6.69
CA PHE A 25 3.58 3.47 -5.46
C PHE A 25 4.41 3.98 -4.27
N HIS A 26 5.69 4.21 -4.49
CA HIS A 26 6.55 4.76 -3.46
C HIS A 26 6.02 6.11 -2.96
N GLY A 27 5.66 7.01 -3.86
CA GLY A 27 5.06 8.29 -3.50
C GLY A 27 3.77 8.15 -2.72
N ALA A 28 2.89 7.23 -3.14
CA ALA A 28 1.63 6.98 -2.44
C ALA A 28 1.86 6.41 -1.04
N VAL A 29 2.84 5.53 -0.88
CA VAL A 29 3.21 4.99 0.43
C VAL A 29 3.73 6.10 1.34
N GLU A 30 4.61 6.96 0.83
CA GLU A 30 5.14 8.08 1.62
C GLU A 30 4.03 9.04 2.03
N ASN A 31 3.06 9.29 1.17
CA ASN A 31 1.92 10.17 1.46
C ASN A 31 0.93 9.56 2.45
N SER A 32 1.07 8.28 2.77
CA SER A 32 0.21 7.60 3.75
C SER A 32 0.63 7.90 5.20
N PHE A 33 1.69 8.67 5.37
CA PHE A 33 2.22 9.00 6.68
C PHE A 33 2.39 10.51 6.81
N SER A 34 2.19 11.01 8.03
CA SER A 34 2.49 12.38 8.39
C SER A 34 3.64 12.38 9.39
N GLY A 35 4.47 13.42 9.36
CA GLY A 35 5.58 13.56 10.29
C GLY A 35 6.90 13.04 9.75
N GLU A 36 7.80 12.66 10.66
CA GLU A 36 9.15 12.28 10.31
C GLU A 36 9.21 11.01 9.47
N ARG A 37 10.22 10.99 8.61
CA ARG A 37 10.47 9.85 7.74
C ARG A 37 11.03 8.70 8.58
N ARG A 38 10.31 7.59 8.61
CA ARG A 38 10.73 6.38 9.31
C ARG A 38 10.88 5.25 8.31
N ARG A 39 11.46 4.14 8.77
CA ARG A 39 11.66 2.97 7.92
C ARG A 39 10.32 2.35 7.57
N ARG A 40 10.08 2.19 6.27
CA ARG A 40 8.87 1.56 5.73
C ARG A 40 9.29 0.60 4.63
N LEU A 41 8.73 -0.60 4.66
CA LEU A 41 8.99 -1.61 3.66
C LEU A 41 7.67 -1.95 2.98
N TRP A 42 7.67 -1.98 1.66
CA TRP A 42 6.46 -2.34 0.93
C TRP A 42 6.82 -3.19 -0.28
N ARG A 43 5.86 -3.98 -0.72
CA ARG A 43 6.00 -4.77 -1.93
C ARG A 43 4.62 -5.05 -2.53
N LEU A 44 4.63 -5.44 -3.80
CA LEU A 44 3.44 -5.92 -4.49
C LEU A 44 3.41 -7.43 -4.39
N ASP A 45 2.22 -7.97 -4.19
CA ASP A 45 2.03 -9.42 -4.11
C ASP A 45 0.72 -9.79 -4.77
N SER A 46 0.67 -11.02 -5.29
CA SER A 46 -0.52 -11.55 -5.93
C SER A 46 -0.97 -12.78 -5.17
N LEU A 47 -2.24 -12.80 -4.79
CA LEU A 47 -2.81 -13.89 -4.04
C LEU A 47 -4.23 -14.17 -4.52
N ASN A 48 -4.49 -15.42 -4.92
CA ASN A 48 -5.82 -15.86 -5.39
C ASN A 48 -6.37 -14.98 -6.53
N GLY A 49 -5.48 -14.57 -7.45
CA GLY A 49 -5.87 -13.75 -8.59
C GLY A 49 -6.07 -12.26 -8.28
N LYS A 50 -5.78 -11.85 -7.06
CA LYS A 50 -5.90 -10.46 -6.62
C LYS A 50 -4.52 -9.87 -6.41
N LEU A 51 -4.40 -8.57 -6.70
CA LEU A 51 -3.15 -7.83 -6.53
C LEU A 51 -3.22 -7.00 -5.26
N TYR A 52 -2.17 -7.08 -4.45
CA TYR A 52 -2.09 -6.35 -3.19
C TYR A 52 -0.81 -5.55 -3.08
N LEU A 53 -0.89 -4.43 -2.39
CA LEU A 53 0.28 -3.73 -1.86
C LEU A 53 0.36 -4.09 -0.38
N LEU A 54 1.50 -4.67 0.02
CA LEU A 54 1.79 -5.00 1.41
C LEU A 54 2.74 -3.95 1.96
N LEU A 55 2.46 -3.47 3.15
CA LEU A 55 3.23 -2.41 3.78
C LEU A 55 3.54 -2.76 5.23
N LEU A 56 4.83 -2.76 5.57
CA LEU A 56 5.30 -2.92 6.94
C LEU A 56 5.83 -1.58 7.42
N SER A 57 5.31 -1.06 8.53
CA SER A 57 5.66 0.26 9.03
C SER A 57 5.64 0.31 10.54
N GLU A 58 6.42 1.25 11.09
CA GLU A 58 6.42 1.52 12.54
C GLU A 58 5.19 2.32 12.96
N GLU A 59 4.66 3.15 12.06
CA GLU A 59 3.50 3.99 12.33
C GLU A 59 2.28 3.45 11.62
N LEU A 60 1.10 3.79 12.15
CA LEU A 60 -0.17 3.44 11.51
C LEU A 60 -0.35 4.29 10.24
N PRO A 61 -0.47 3.67 9.06
CA PRO A 61 -0.64 4.43 7.83
C PRO A 61 -2.09 4.86 7.62
N ASP A 62 -2.26 5.97 6.91
CA ASP A 62 -3.55 6.34 6.35
C ASP A 62 -3.54 5.99 4.86
N LEU A 63 -4.15 4.88 4.51
CA LEU A 63 -4.14 4.33 3.16
C LEU A 63 -5.31 4.81 2.31
N THR A 64 -6.10 5.78 2.80
CA THR A 64 -7.26 6.29 2.08
C THR A 64 -6.89 6.82 0.70
N GLY A 65 -5.82 7.63 0.62
CA GLY A 65 -5.37 8.20 -0.65
C GLY A 65 -4.84 7.15 -1.62
N LEU A 66 -4.09 6.18 -1.10
CA LEU A 66 -3.56 5.09 -1.92
C LEU A 66 -4.69 4.25 -2.50
N CYS A 67 -5.67 3.90 -1.68
CA CYS A 67 -6.83 3.13 -2.13
C CYS A 67 -7.70 3.92 -3.10
N ALA A 68 -7.84 5.23 -2.90
CA ALA A 68 -8.58 6.08 -3.83
C ALA A 68 -7.92 6.13 -5.19
N GLN A 69 -6.60 6.07 -5.24
CA GLN A 69 -5.83 6.17 -6.48
C GLN A 69 -5.67 4.83 -7.20
N PHE A 70 -5.45 3.75 -6.47
CA PHE A 70 -5.11 2.44 -7.06
C PHE A 70 -6.03 1.30 -6.65
N GLY A 71 -6.92 1.51 -5.71
CA GLY A 71 -7.69 0.44 -5.08
C GLY A 71 -8.91 -0.02 -5.86
N THR A 72 -9.48 -1.13 -5.39
CA THR A 72 -10.71 -1.71 -5.95
C THR A 72 -11.98 -1.14 -5.32
N GLY A 73 -11.85 -0.32 -4.29
CA GLY A 73 -12.96 0.09 -3.44
C GLY A 73 -13.06 -0.69 -2.15
N ALA A 74 -12.33 -1.80 -2.03
CA ALA A 74 -12.25 -2.55 -0.78
C ALA A 74 -11.46 -1.77 0.25
N ALA A 75 -11.88 -1.80 1.51
CA ALA A 75 -11.17 -1.12 2.58
C ALA A 75 -9.81 -1.78 2.82
N PRO A 76 -8.77 -0.98 3.08
CA PRO A 76 -7.47 -1.54 3.44
C PRO A 76 -7.53 -2.20 4.81
N GLU A 77 -6.69 -3.20 5.01
CA GLU A 77 -6.59 -3.90 6.28
C GLU A 77 -5.25 -3.58 6.92
N THR A 78 -5.26 -3.32 8.23
CA THR A 78 -4.04 -3.09 9.00
C THR A 78 -4.15 -3.84 10.31
N ARG A 79 -3.08 -4.51 10.69
CA ARG A 79 -3.00 -5.20 11.97
C ARG A 79 -1.64 -4.97 12.61
N ARG A 80 -1.59 -5.10 13.91
CA ARG A 80 -0.31 -5.04 14.60
C ARG A 80 0.52 -6.27 14.27
N TYR A 81 1.78 -6.02 14.02
CA TYR A 81 2.75 -7.06 13.70
C TYR A 81 3.93 -6.91 14.64
N GLU A 82 4.20 -7.95 15.41
CA GLU A 82 5.34 -7.95 16.32
C GLU A 82 6.27 -9.09 15.90
N PRO A 83 7.39 -8.76 15.26
CA PRO A 83 8.37 -9.78 14.92
C PRO A 83 9.00 -10.34 16.19
N LEU A 84 9.18 -11.64 16.19
CA LEU A 84 9.84 -12.31 17.31
C LEU A 84 11.33 -12.04 17.31
#